data_d935918df3e6ad6d3da04e66ee8202fc
#
_entry.id   d935918df3e6ad6d3da04e66ee8202fc
#
_cell.length_a   1.000
_cell.length_b   1.000
_cell.length_c   1.000
_cell.angle_alpha   90.00
_cell.angle_beta   90.00
_cell.angle_gamma   90.00
#
_symmetry.space_group_name_H-M   'P 1'
#
loop_
_entity.id
_entity.type
_entity.pdbx_description
1 polymer ?
#
loop_
_entity_poly.entity_id
_entity_poly.type
_entity_poly.pdbx_seq_one_letter_code
_entity_poly.pdbx_strand_id
1 'polypeptide(L)'
;MGRIPKFKATIFPENSMPMLSLTATIGLLLFLFLVGLEIDTRVLKRNAAASASVSVAGLVIPLGLGAALGVGVYREFIDPKVNFGYFLLFTAVAIGITAFPVLCRILTELKLLDTEVGLVVLSAGIGNDVIGWILLALTVALVNASTGLTALWVLLASAGYTVFLLYPGRWALRWLAKRTGSLETGTPTPFMMTVVLLVVLVSSFFTDIIGVHAIFGS
;
A
#
# COMPACT_ATOMS: atom_id res chain seq x y z
N MET A 1 22.14 11.27 -14.55
CA MET A 1 21.77 12.63 -14.07
C MET A 1 22.67 13.11 -12.93
N GLY A 2 23.12 12.30 -11.98
CA GLY A 2 24.04 12.72 -10.91
C GLY A 2 25.43 13.23 -11.31
N ARG A 3 25.85 13.04 -12.58
CA ARG A 3 27.13 13.53 -13.10
C ARG A 3 27.08 14.96 -13.66
N ILE A 4 25.89 15.55 -13.78
CA ILE A 4 25.75 16.92 -14.28
C ILE A 4 25.98 17.87 -13.09
N PRO A 5 27.01 18.75 -13.15
CA PRO A 5 27.29 19.68 -12.07
C PRO A 5 26.07 20.56 -11.76
N LYS A 6 25.75 20.72 -10.49
CA LYS A 6 24.62 21.53 -10.00
C LYS A 6 23.22 21.08 -10.38
N PHE A 7 23.02 19.98 -11.16
CA PHE A 7 21.69 19.50 -11.58
C PHE A 7 20.75 19.31 -10.36
N LYS A 8 21.24 18.59 -9.33
CA LYS A 8 20.44 18.34 -8.12
C LYS A 8 20.08 19.65 -7.40
N ALA A 9 21.02 20.55 -7.24
CA ALA A 9 20.80 21.81 -6.54
C ALA A 9 19.90 22.79 -7.30
N THR A 10 19.86 22.70 -8.64
CA THR A 10 19.04 23.58 -9.50
C THR A 10 17.61 23.04 -9.65
N ILE A 11 17.45 21.73 -9.88
CA ILE A 11 16.12 21.11 -10.13
C ILE A 11 15.43 20.73 -8.82
N PHE A 12 16.20 20.31 -7.81
CA PHE A 12 15.70 19.85 -6.50
C PHE A 12 16.42 20.61 -5.36
N PRO A 13 16.23 21.93 -5.24
CA PRO A 13 16.81 22.68 -4.13
C PRO A 13 16.24 22.18 -2.79
N GLU A 14 17.05 22.17 -1.75
CA GLU A 14 16.67 21.63 -0.43
C GLU A 14 15.40 22.26 0.13
N ASN A 15 15.21 23.56 -0.12
CA ASN A 15 14.02 24.29 0.33
C ASN A 15 12.72 23.84 -0.36
N SER A 16 12.77 23.23 -1.55
CA SER A 16 11.60 22.75 -2.28
C SER A 16 11.28 21.28 -2.01
N MET A 17 12.19 20.53 -1.40
CA MET A 17 12.00 19.10 -1.12
C MET A 17 10.77 18.80 -0.25
N PRO A 18 10.47 19.57 0.83
CA PRO A 18 9.25 19.33 1.61
C PRO A 18 7.97 19.50 0.80
N MET A 19 7.89 20.49 -0.07
CA MET A 19 6.73 20.74 -0.93
C MET A 19 6.58 19.65 -2.01
N LEU A 20 7.69 19.23 -2.59
CA LEU A 20 7.70 18.11 -3.54
C LEU A 20 7.25 16.81 -2.87
N SER A 21 7.75 16.51 -1.69
CA SER A 21 7.37 15.34 -0.90
C SER A 21 5.88 15.37 -0.56
N LEU A 22 5.37 16.51 -0.08
CA LEU A 22 3.94 16.68 0.24
C LEU A 22 3.06 16.45 -1.00
N THR A 23 3.42 17.06 -2.14
CA THR A 23 2.68 16.90 -3.40
C THR A 23 2.69 15.44 -3.88
N ALA A 24 3.86 14.78 -3.80
CA ALA A 24 3.98 13.37 -4.16
C ALA A 24 3.14 12.48 -3.24
N THR A 25 3.13 12.75 -1.94
CA THR A 25 2.32 12.00 -0.96
C THR A 25 0.83 12.15 -1.26
N ILE A 26 0.35 13.38 -1.48
CA ILE A 26 -1.07 13.62 -1.83
C ILE A 26 -1.44 12.89 -3.13
N GLY A 27 -0.59 12.98 -4.16
CA GLY A 27 -0.80 12.26 -5.42
C GLY A 27 -0.87 10.75 -5.24
N LEU A 28 0.02 10.19 -4.40
CA LEU A 28 0.05 8.77 -4.10
C LEU A 28 -1.19 8.33 -3.30
N LEU A 29 -1.65 9.11 -2.32
CA LEU A 29 -2.86 8.84 -1.57
C LEU A 29 -4.09 8.77 -2.47
N LEU A 30 -4.27 9.77 -3.34
CA LEU A 30 -5.37 9.79 -4.30
C LEU A 30 -5.29 8.63 -5.30
N PHE A 31 -4.09 8.30 -5.76
CA PHE A 31 -3.88 7.15 -6.64
C PHE A 31 -4.28 5.84 -5.96
N LEU A 32 -3.84 5.61 -4.73
CA LEU A 32 -4.20 4.39 -3.98
C LEU A 32 -5.68 4.32 -3.64
N PHE A 33 -6.30 5.46 -3.32
CA PHE A 33 -7.75 5.54 -3.15
C PHE A 33 -8.50 5.09 -4.43
N LEU A 34 -8.08 5.57 -5.61
CA LEU A 34 -8.67 5.16 -6.88
C LEU A 34 -8.47 3.67 -7.15
N VAL A 35 -7.26 3.15 -6.93
CA VAL A 35 -6.97 1.71 -7.04
C VAL A 35 -7.84 0.90 -6.09
N GLY A 36 -8.02 1.37 -4.85
CA GLY A 36 -8.90 0.73 -3.87
C GLY A 36 -10.37 0.65 -4.31
N LEU A 37 -10.85 1.64 -5.06
CA LEU A 37 -12.20 1.64 -5.64
C LEU A 37 -12.36 0.61 -6.77
N GLU A 38 -11.30 0.27 -7.48
CA GLU A 38 -11.33 -0.73 -8.57
C GLU A 38 -11.36 -2.17 -8.06
N ILE A 39 -11.00 -2.42 -6.80
CA ILE A 39 -10.95 -3.77 -6.22
C ILE A 39 -12.35 -4.35 -6.01
N ASP A 40 -12.75 -5.32 -6.83
CA ASP A 40 -13.97 -6.10 -6.60
C ASP A 40 -13.68 -7.31 -5.67
N THR A 41 -14.11 -7.17 -4.43
CA THR A 41 -13.96 -8.23 -3.41
C THR A 41 -14.73 -9.53 -3.73
N ARG A 42 -15.66 -9.52 -4.69
CA ARG A 42 -16.40 -10.73 -5.11
C ARG A 42 -15.50 -11.65 -5.93
N VAL A 43 -14.57 -11.08 -6.70
CA VAL A 43 -13.60 -11.83 -7.52
C VAL A 43 -12.68 -12.67 -6.63
N LEU A 44 -12.26 -12.12 -5.46
CA LEU A 44 -11.42 -12.84 -4.49
C LEU A 44 -12.02 -14.15 -4.00
N LYS A 45 -13.35 -14.23 -3.88
CA LYS A 45 -14.03 -15.40 -3.30
C LYS A 45 -14.25 -16.54 -4.29
N ARG A 46 -14.24 -16.26 -5.58
CA ARG A 46 -14.69 -17.21 -6.61
C ARG A 46 -13.73 -18.39 -6.82
N ASN A 47 -12.40 -18.16 -6.74
CA ASN A 47 -11.37 -19.19 -6.93
C ASN A 47 -10.30 -19.12 -5.81
N ALA A 48 -10.74 -19.00 -4.57
CA ALA A 48 -9.87 -18.66 -3.43
C ALA A 48 -8.68 -19.61 -3.25
N ALA A 49 -8.84 -20.91 -3.48
CA ALA A 49 -7.77 -21.89 -3.31
C ALA A 49 -6.66 -21.75 -4.37
N ALA A 50 -7.05 -21.64 -5.66
CA ALA A 50 -6.09 -21.44 -6.75
C ALA A 50 -5.38 -20.09 -6.62
N SER A 51 -6.16 -19.03 -6.34
CA SER A 51 -5.62 -17.68 -6.13
C SER A 51 -4.66 -17.61 -4.94
N ALA A 52 -5.00 -18.28 -3.83
CA ALA A 52 -4.12 -18.36 -2.66
C ALA A 52 -2.81 -19.08 -2.97
N SER A 53 -2.85 -20.19 -3.72
CA SER A 53 -1.64 -20.92 -4.10
C SER A 53 -0.72 -20.08 -4.98
N VAL A 54 -1.28 -19.39 -5.97
CA VAL A 54 -0.53 -18.50 -6.86
C VAL A 54 0.01 -17.30 -6.08
N SER A 55 -0.79 -16.71 -5.18
CA SER A 55 -0.39 -15.60 -4.32
C SER A 55 0.77 -16.00 -3.41
N VAL A 56 0.67 -17.13 -2.71
CA VAL A 56 1.74 -17.61 -1.82
C VAL A 56 3.03 -17.87 -2.58
N ALA A 57 2.97 -18.56 -3.73
CA ALA A 57 4.15 -18.82 -4.54
C ALA A 57 4.76 -17.51 -5.09
N GLY A 58 3.91 -16.60 -5.59
CA GLY A 58 4.29 -15.30 -6.12
C GLY A 58 4.89 -14.35 -5.07
N LEU A 59 4.64 -14.60 -3.78
CA LEU A 59 5.19 -13.81 -2.68
C LEU A 59 6.42 -14.48 -2.06
N VAL A 60 6.33 -15.75 -1.72
CA VAL A 60 7.40 -16.48 -0.98
C VAL A 60 8.69 -16.58 -1.79
N ILE A 61 8.58 -16.87 -3.09
CA ILE A 61 9.76 -17.01 -3.95
C ILE A 61 10.52 -15.67 -4.08
N PRO A 62 9.89 -14.53 -4.46
CA PRO A 62 10.60 -13.25 -4.54
C PRO A 62 11.11 -12.76 -3.17
N LEU A 63 10.35 -12.96 -2.08
CA LEU A 63 10.81 -12.64 -0.72
C LEU A 63 12.07 -13.43 -0.36
N GLY A 64 12.10 -14.73 -0.66
CA GLY A 64 13.27 -15.58 -0.40
C GLY A 64 14.49 -15.15 -1.23
N LEU A 65 14.29 -14.87 -2.51
CA LEU A 65 15.36 -14.36 -3.39
C LEU A 65 15.84 -12.97 -2.95
N GLY A 66 14.91 -12.09 -2.54
CA GLY A 66 15.21 -10.77 -2.01
C GLY A 66 16.03 -10.84 -0.72
N ALA A 67 15.68 -11.77 0.18
CA ALA A 67 16.45 -12.03 1.38
C ALA A 67 17.85 -12.55 1.05
N ALA A 68 17.97 -13.51 0.15
CA ALA A 68 19.27 -14.05 -0.29
C ALA A 68 20.17 -12.96 -0.91
N LEU A 69 19.60 -12.11 -1.78
CA LEU A 69 20.31 -10.96 -2.34
C LEU A 69 20.71 -9.98 -1.23
N GLY A 70 19.79 -9.70 -0.29
CA GLY A 70 20.05 -8.81 0.85
C GLY A 70 21.23 -9.22 1.70
N VAL A 71 21.47 -10.52 1.91
CA VAL A 71 22.66 -11.04 2.61
C VAL A 71 23.95 -10.64 1.88
N GLY A 72 23.98 -10.81 0.56
CA GLY A 72 25.15 -10.45 -0.25
C GLY A 72 25.40 -8.94 -0.26
N VAL A 73 24.37 -8.15 -0.53
CA VAL A 73 24.45 -6.70 -0.57
C VAL A 73 24.87 -6.10 0.79
N TYR A 74 24.33 -6.65 1.90
CA TYR A 74 24.69 -6.20 3.22
C TYR A 74 26.19 -6.37 3.53
N ARG A 75 26.74 -7.52 3.17
CA ARG A 75 28.16 -7.85 3.44
C ARG A 75 29.14 -6.96 2.69
N GLU A 76 28.79 -6.57 1.46
CA GLU A 76 29.71 -5.86 0.56
C GLU A 76 29.53 -4.33 0.58
N PHE A 77 28.33 -3.83 0.85
CA PHE A 77 27.99 -2.44 0.57
C PHE A 77 27.39 -1.66 1.74
N ILE A 78 26.97 -2.34 2.83
CA ILE A 78 26.20 -1.68 3.90
C ILE A 78 27.06 -1.48 5.16
N ASP A 79 26.96 -0.30 5.76
CA ASP A 79 27.63 0.02 7.03
C ASP A 79 27.11 -0.93 8.14
N PRO A 80 28.00 -1.56 8.92
CA PRO A 80 27.64 -2.42 10.06
C PRO A 80 26.72 -1.77 11.12
N LYS A 81 26.62 -0.44 11.11
CA LYS A 81 25.68 0.30 11.99
C LYS A 81 24.22 0.05 11.64
N VAL A 82 23.92 -0.33 10.39
CA VAL A 82 22.55 -0.66 9.96
C VAL A 82 22.20 -2.03 10.50
N ASN A 83 21.02 -2.17 11.12
CA ASN A 83 20.57 -3.48 11.63
C ASN A 83 20.35 -4.45 10.49
N PHE A 84 21.07 -5.58 10.54
CA PHE A 84 21.01 -6.63 9.50
C PHE A 84 19.58 -7.16 9.26
N GLY A 85 18.84 -7.43 10.34
CA GLY A 85 17.48 -7.97 10.23
C GLY A 85 16.51 -7.00 9.56
N TYR A 86 16.59 -5.73 9.87
CA TYR A 86 15.73 -4.71 9.26
C TYR A 86 16.08 -4.48 7.79
N PHE A 87 17.38 -4.45 7.48
CA PHE A 87 17.84 -4.35 6.10
C PHE A 87 17.40 -5.54 5.25
N LEU A 88 17.54 -6.74 5.81
CA LEU A 88 17.14 -7.98 5.13
C LEU A 88 15.62 -8.00 4.86
N LEU A 89 14.82 -7.67 5.87
CA LEU A 89 13.37 -7.59 5.74
C LEU A 89 12.97 -6.54 4.69
N PHE A 90 13.57 -5.36 4.77
CA PHE A 90 13.29 -4.29 3.79
C PHE A 90 13.63 -4.74 2.36
N THR A 91 14.79 -5.33 2.14
CA THR A 91 15.24 -5.79 0.81
C THR A 91 14.34 -6.91 0.29
N ALA A 92 13.97 -7.86 1.15
CA ALA A 92 13.07 -8.94 0.79
C ALA A 92 11.70 -8.38 0.37
N VAL A 93 11.12 -7.51 1.17
CA VAL A 93 9.82 -6.88 0.90
C VAL A 93 9.89 -6.02 -0.37
N ALA A 94 10.94 -5.22 -0.56
CA ALA A 94 11.11 -4.37 -1.74
C ALA A 94 11.16 -5.17 -3.06
N ILE A 95 11.69 -6.39 -3.03
CA ILE A 95 11.74 -7.29 -4.20
C ILE A 95 10.43 -8.10 -4.33
N GLY A 96 9.78 -8.41 -3.21
CA GLY A 96 8.56 -9.21 -3.18
C GLY A 96 7.27 -8.45 -3.53
N ILE A 97 7.27 -7.12 -3.39
CA ILE A 97 6.07 -6.31 -3.66
C ILE A 97 5.77 -6.30 -5.16
N THR A 98 4.52 -6.57 -5.49
CA THR A 98 3.94 -6.49 -6.83
C THR A 98 3.09 -5.22 -6.97
N ALA A 99 2.57 -4.95 -8.18
CA ALA A 99 1.72 -3.80 -8.45
C ALA A 99 0.44 -4.25 -9.18
N PHE A 100 -0.64 -4.43 -8.45
CA PHE A 100 -1.96 -4.79 -8.98
C PHE A 100 -2.43 -3.90 -10.14
N PRO A 101 -2.29 -2.56 -10.13
CA PRO A 101 -2.75 -1.74 -11.24
C PRO A 101 -2.06 -2.04 -12.56
N VAL A 102 -0.78 -2.40 -12.52
CA VAL A 102 -0.01 -2.79 -13.72
C VAL A 102 -0.53 -4.12 -14.25
N LEU A 103 -0.76 -5.09 -13.38
CA LEU A 103 -1.33 -6.38 -13.72
C LEU A 103 -2.72 -6.23 -14.34
N CYS A 104 -3.59 -5.45 -13.72
CA CYS A 104 -4.94 -5.17 -14.19
C CYS A 104 -4.91 -4.57 -15.59
N ARG A 105 -4.04 -3.60 -15.83
CA ARG A 105 -3.87 -2.98 -17.15
C ARG A 105 -3.41 -3.97 -18.21
N ILE A 106 -2.42 -4.80 -17.92
CA ILE A 106 -1.93 -5.85 -18.83
C ILE A 106 -3.07 -6.83 -19.19
N LEU A 107 -3.81 -7.30 -18.19
CA LEU A 107 -4.93 -8.21 -18.42
C LEU A 107 -6.04 -7.57 -19.26
N THR A 108 -6.30 -6.27 -19.06
CA THR A 108 -7.27 -5.50 -19.85
C THR A 108 -6.82 -5.40 -21.30
N GLU A 109 -5.58 -5.01 -21.56
CA GLU A 109 -5.01 -4.85 -22.90
C GLU A 109 -4.99 -6.19 -23.67
N LEU A 110 -4.72 -7.29 -22.99
CA LEU A 110 -4.73 -8.65 -23.55
C LEU A 110 -6.14 -9.26 -23.63
N LYS A 111 -7.19 -8.59 -23.15
CA LYS A 111 -8.58 -9.07 -23.08
C LYS A 111 -8.71 -10.39 -22.29
N LEU A 112 -7.93 -10.55 -21.25
CA LEU A 112 -7.91 -11.75 -20.41
C LEU A 112 -8.68 -11.60 -19.09
N LEU A 113 -9.22 -10.41 -18.78
CA LEU A 113 -9.91 -10.13 -17.51
C LEU A 113 -11.05 -11.10 -17.21
N ASP A 114 -11.84 -11.48 -18.24
CA ASP A 114 -13.02 -12.33 -18.09
C ASP A 114 -12.70 -13.83 -18.20
N THR A 115 -11.44 -14.19 -18.42
CA THR A 115 -11.00 -15.59 -18.50
C THR A 115 -10.76 -16.17 -17.10
N GLU A 116 -10.85 -17.49 -16.95
CA GLU A 116 -10.54 -18.15 -15.67
C GLU A 116 -9.11 -17.85 -15.19
N VAL A 117 -8.15 -17.85 -16.12
CA VAL A 117 -6.75 -17.53 -15.82
C VAL A 117 -6.63 -16.07 -15.35
N GLY A 118 -7.27 -15.12 -16.07
CA GLY A 118 -7.29 -13.71 -15.70
C GLY A 118 -7.87 -13.48 -14.30
N LEU A 119 -8.99 -14.13 -14.00
CA LEU A 119 -9.62 -14.04 -12.67
C LEU A 119 -8.75 -14.59 -11.55
N VAL A 120 -8.07 -15.72 -11.76
CA VAL A 120 -7.15 -16.30 -10.76
C VAL A 120 -5.96 -15.39 -10.53
N VAL A 121 -5.33 -14.91 -11.61
CA VAL A 121 -4.15 -14.03 -11.54
C VAL A 121 -4.51 -12.67 -10.92
N LEU A 122 -5.67 -12.10 -11.28
CA LEU A 122 -6.17 -10.87 -10.70
C LEU A 122 -6.40 -11.00 -9.18
N SER A 123 -7.08 -12.08 -8.78
CA SER A 123 -7.34 -12.36 -7.36
C SER A 123 -6.05 -12.60 -6.57
N ALA A 124 -5.07 -13.29 -7.17
CA ALA A 124 -3.75 -13.51 -6.57
C ALA A 124 -2.98 -12.19 -6.44
N GLY A 125 -3.04 -11.32 -7.46
CA GLY A 125 -2.43 -9.99 -7.46
C GLY A 125 -2.97 -9.10 -6.33
N ILE A 126 -4.29 -9.05 -6.17
CA ILE A 126 -4.91 -8.31 -5.04
C ILE A 126 -4.45 -8.88 -3.69
N GLY A 127 -4.42 -10.22 -3.55
CA GLY A 127 -3.93 -10.87 -2.33
C GLY A 127 -2.47 -10.50 -2.03
N ASN A 128 -1.61 -10.52 -3.04
CA ASN A 128 -0.20 -10.13 -2.92
C ASN A 128 -0.03 -8.67 -2.51
N ASP A 129 -0.80 -7.76 -3.10
CA ASP A 129 -0.71 -6.34 -2.75
C ASP A 129 -1.12 -6.10 -1.30
N VAL A 130 -2.23 -6.71 -0.83
CA VAL A 130 -2.64 -6.60 0.57
C VAL A 130 -1.57 -7.14 1.53
N ILE A 131 -1.00 -8.31 1.24
CA ILE A 131 0.07 -8.88 2.07
C ILE A 131 1.34 -8.02 1.98
N GLY A 132 1.69 -7.57 0.79
CA GLY A 132 2.83 -6.68 0.55
C GLY A 132 2.73 -5.38 1.37
N TRP A 133 1.56 -4.78 1.41
CA TRP A 133 1.31 -3.59 2.22
C TRP A 133 1.43 -3.86 3.72
N ILE A 134 0.90 -4.99 4.21
CA ILE A 134 1.07 -5.40 5.61
C ILE A 134 2.56 -5.57 5.95
N LEU A 135 3.32 -6.24 5.08
CA LEU A 135 4.76 -6.43 5.26
C LEU A 135 5.53 -5.10 5.19
N LEU A 136 5.14 -4.19 4.30
CA LEU A 136 5.73 -2.87 4.22
C LEU A 136 5.44 -2.06 5.48
N ALA A 137 4.20 -2.06 5.97
CA ALA A 137 3.83 -1.40 7.22
C ALA A 137 4.62 -1.95 8.40
N LEU A 138 4.75 -3.29 8.50
CA LEU A 138 5.58 -3.95 9.51
C LEU A 138 7.04 -3.50 9.42
N THR A 139 7.60 -3.48 8.21
CA THR A 139 8.99 -3.07 7.98
C THR A 139 9.22 -1.63 8.41
N VAL A 140 8.33 -0.71 8.00
CA VAL A 140 8.41 0.72 8.37
C VAL A 140 8.28 0.88 9.89
N ALA A 141 7.34 0.19 10.53
CA ALA A 141 7.16 0.22 11.97
C ALA A 141 8.41 -0.28 12.72
N LEU A 142 9.03 -1.37 12.25
CA LEU A 142 10.25 -1.93 12.85
C LEU A 142 11.47 -1.03 12.66
N VAL A 143 11.61 -0.39 11.51
CA VAL A 143 12.74 0.52 11.23
C VAL A 143 12.61 1.82 12.01
N ASN A 144 11.41 2.37 12.16
CA ASN A 144 11.17 3.63 12.87
C ASN A 144 11.04 3.47 14.38
N ALA A 145 10.83 2.25 14.88
CA ALA A 145 10.68 2.00 16.31
C ALA A 145 12.03 2.06 17.04
N SER A 146 12.08 2.82 18.10
CA SER A 146 13.24 2.85 19.01
C SER A 146 13.41 1.54 19.79
N THR A 147 12.32 0.79 19.97
CA THR A 147 12.27 -0.53 20.63
C THR A 147 11.26 -1.44 19.96
N GLY A 148 11.43 -2.77 20.08
CA GLY A 148 10.46 -3.74 19.54
C GLY A 148 9.05 -3.60 20.13
N LEU A 149 8.92 -3.10 21.36
CA LEU A 149 7.64 -2.80 21.99
C LEU A 149 6.92 -1.65 21.30
N THR A 150 7.64 -0.62 20.87
CA THR A 150 7.06 0.50 20.12
C THR A 150 6.49 0.02 18.79
N ALA A 151 7.20 -0.86 18.07
CA ALA A 151 6.71 -1.46 16.84
C ALA A 151 5.41 -2.24 17.06
N LEU A 152 5.32 -3.01 18.15
CA LEU A 152 4.11 -3.76 18.51
C LEU A 152 2.92 -2.81 18.76
N TRP A 153 3.12 -1.71 19.50
CA TRP A 153 2.08 -0.72 19.75
C TRP A 153 1.61 -0.04 18.46
N VAL A 154 2.53 0.30 17.56
CA VAL A 154 2.19 0.87 16.24
C VAL A 154 1.35 -0.10 15.43
N LEU A 155 1.71 -1.38 15.40
CA LEU A 155 0.94 -2.42 14.67
C LEU A 155 -0.44 -2.62 15.30
N LEU A 156 -0.55 -2.69 16.63
CA LEU A 156 -1.84 -2.83 17.33
C LEU A 156 -2.74 -1.61 17.10
N ALA A 157 -2.18 -0.40 17.17
CA ALA A 157 -2.91 0.83 16.87
C ALA A 157 -3.41 0.86 15.43
N SER A 158 -2.58 0.45 14.46
CA SER A 158 -2.96 0.38 13.05
C SER A 158 -4.03 -0.68 12.79
N ALA A 159 -3.92 -1.85 13.40
CA ALA A 159 -4.94 -2.89 13.32
C ALA A 159 -6.26 -2.42 13.96
N GLY A 160 -6.22 -1.80 15.13
CA GLY A 160 -7.38 -1.22 15.80
C GLY A 160 -8.04 -0.13 14.96
N TYR A 161 -7.25 0.72 14.33
CA TYR A 161 -7.74 1.75 13.42
C TYR A 161 -8.40 1.17 12.17
N THR A 162 -7.80 0.14 11.58
CA THR A 162 -8.40 -0.58 10.43
C THR A 162 -9.76 -1.18 10.82
N VAL A 163 -9.87 -1.81 11.99
CA VAL A 163 -11.14 -2.34 12.51
C VAL A 163 -12.15 -1.20 12.73
N PHE A 164 -11.69 -0.06 13.26
CA PHE A 164 -12.55 1.11 13.43
C PHE A 164 -13.09 1.63 12.08
N LEU A 165 -12.28 1.72 11.04
CA LEU A 165 -12.74 2.13 9.72
C LEU A 165 -13.71 1.13 9.08
N LEU A 166 -13.42 -0.17 9.21
CA LEU A 166 -14.23 -1.24 8.60
C LEU A 166 -15.61 -1.41 9.25
N TYR A 167 -15.77 -1.12 10.53
CA TYR A 167 -17.04 -1.29 11.24
C TYR A 167 -17.74 0.05 11.51
N PRO A 168 -17.33 0.89 12.47
CA PRO A 168 -18.00 2.17 12.74
C PRO A 168 -17.85 3.16 11.57
N GLY A 169 -16.68 3.26 10.94
CA GLY A 169 -16.47 4.16 9.81
C GLY A 169 -17.37 3.82 8.63
N ARG A 170 -17.40 2.55 8.26
CA ARG A 170 -18.31 2.07 7.21
C ARG A 170 -19.78 2.29 7.53
N TRP A 171 -20.18 2.08 8.79
CA TRP A 171 -21.55 2.35 9.24
C TRP A 171 -21.87 3.84 9.10
N ALA A 172 -21.00 4.73 9.56
CA ALA A 172 -21.17 6.18 9.49
C ALA A 172 -21.27 6.69 8.03
N LEU A 173 -20.36 6.22 7.16
CA LEU A 173 -20.39 6.56 5.74
C LEU A 173 -21.65 6.04 5.04
N ARG A 174 -22.11 4.85 5.36
CA ARG A 174 -23.37 4.32 4.82
C ARG A 174 -24.58 5.09 5.30
N TRP A 175 -24.61 5.48 6.56
CA TRP A 175 -25.68 6.30 7.13
C TRP A 175 -25.72 7.67 6.42
N LEU A 176 -24.56 8.28 6.20
CA LEU A 176 -24.46 9.56 5.48
C LEU A 176 -24.90 9.40 4.02
N ALA A 177 -24.45 8.35 3.33
CA ALA A 177 -24.83 8.06 1.95
C ALA A 177 -26.35 7.86 1.78
N LYS A 178 -27.02 7.25 2.79
CA LYS A 178 -28.48 7.17 2.82
C LYS A 178 -29.12 8.55 2.96
N ARG A 179 -28.59 9.39 3.87
CA ARG A 179 -29.14 10.74 4.09
C ARG A 179 -28.93 11.70 2.91
N THR A 180 -27.88 11.52 2.14
CA THR A 180 -27.55 12.37 0.98
C THR A 180 -28.19 11.88 -0.33
N GLY A 181 -28.95 10.78 -0.31
CA GLY A 181 -29.56 10.19 -1.51
C GLY A 181 -28.57 9.52 -2.46
N SER A 182 -27.29 9.42 -2.10
CA SER A 182 -26.24 8.83 -2.96
C SER A 182 -26.47 7.33 -3.24
N LEU A 183 -27.21 6.64 -2.37
CA LEU A 183 -27.56 5.22 -2.58
C LEU A 183 -28.73 5.03 -3.56
N GLU A 184 -29.60 6.03 -3.68
CA GLU A 184 -30.76 5.98 -4.58
C GLU A 184 -30.38 6.30 -6.02
N THR A 185 -29.43 7.24 -6.19
CA THR A 185 -28.93 7.66 -7.52
C THR A 185 -27.91 6.70 -8.10
N GLY A 186 -27.37 5.75 -7.31
CA GLY A 186 -26.30 4.82 -7.73
C GLY A 186 -24.95 5.49 -7.98
N THR A 187 -24.87 6.82 -7.80
CA THR A 187 -23.64 7.61 -7.94
C THR A 187 -23.45 8.49 -6.70
N PRO A 188 -22.21 8.67 -6.21
CA PRO A 188 -21.98 9.53 -5.07
C PRO A 188 -22.30 10.97 -5.40
N THR A 189 -23.07 11.64 -4.55
CA THR A 189 -23.31 13.09 -4.67
C THR A 189 -21.98 13.85 -4.48
N PRO A 190 -21.82 15.07 -5.04
CA PRO A 190 -20.61 15.88 -4.84
C PRO A 190 -20.26 16.09 -3.36
N PHE A 191 -21.28 16.28 -2.52
CA PHE A 191 -21.09 16.36 -1.07
C PHE A 191 -20.53 15.05 -0.48
N MET A 192 -21.10 13.90 -0.85
CA MET A 192 -20.62 12.61 -0.37
C MET A 192 -19.18 12.34 -0.82
N MET A 193 -18.85 12.68 -2.07
CA MET A 193 -17.48 12.55 -2.58
C MET A 193 -16.49 13.43 -1.81
N THR A 194 -16.86 14.66 -1.51
CA THR A 194 -16.05 15.56 -0.67
C THR A 194 -15.81 14.97 0.71
N VAL A 195 -16.85 14.42 1.35
CA VAL A 195 -16.71 13.78 2.67
C VAL A 195 -15.78 12.58 2.60
N VAL A 196 -15.91 11.72 1.58
CA VAL A 196 -15.04 10.55 1.41
C VAL A 196 -13.59 10.99 1.25
N LEU A 197 -13.30 11.98 0.39
CA LEU A 197 -11.94 12.50 0.22
C LEU A 197 -11.38 13.12 1.51
N LEU A 198 -12.20 13.84 2.28
CA LEU A 198 -11.78 14.36 3.59
C LEU A 198 -11.46 13.21 4.57
N VAL A 199 -12.28 12.17 4.60
CA VAL A 199 -12.02 10.98 5.44
C VAL A 199 -10.70 10.32 5.03
N VAL A 200 -10.42 10.16 3.74
CA VAL A 200 -9.16 9.63 3.22
C VAL A 200 -7.97 10.48 3.70
N LEU A 201 -8.03 11.80 3.55
CA LEU A 201 -6.95 12.69 3.97
C LEU A 201 -6.74 12.67 5.49
N VAL A 202 -7.80 12.71 6.28
CA VAL A 202 -7.73 12.64 7.75
C VAL A 202 -7.21 11.28 8.20
N SER A 203 -7.65 10.19 7.56
CA SER A 203 -7.19 8.84 7.81
C SER A 203 -5.69 8.69 7.52
N SER A 204 -5.23 9.21 6.39
CA SER A 204 -3.83 9.21 6.00
C SER A 204 -2.94 10.00 6.98
N PHE A 205 -3.41 11.15 7.43
CA PHE A 205 -2.73 11.95 8.44
C PHE A 205 -2.65 11.21 9.79
N PHE A 206 -3.73 10.54 10.17
CA PHE A 206 -3.77 9.77 11.41
C PHE A 206 -2.81 8.57 11.39
N THR A 207 -2.73 7.84 10.28
CA THR A 207 -1.78 6.72 10.14
C THR A 207 -0.33 7.18 10.14
N ASP A 208 -0.04 8.35 9.58
CA ASP A 208 1.29 8.96 9.62
C ASP A 208 1.72 9.30 11.06
N ILE A 209 0.82 9.90 11.85
CA ILE A 209 1.06 10.20 13.27
C ILE A 209 1.31 8.94 14.11
N ILE A 210 0.61 7.84 13.82
CA ILE A 210 0.82 6.56 14.52
C ILE A 210 2.22 5.98 14.25
N GLY A 211 2.89 6.40 13.17
CA GLY A 211 4.22 5.92 12.78
C GLY A 211 4.18 4.83 11.69
N VAL A 212 3.02 4.65 11.05
CA VAL A 212 2.86 3.93 9.80
C VAL A 212 2.76 4.97 8.69
N HIS A 213 3.24 4.72 7.51
CA HIS A 213 3.23 5.72 6.45
C HIS A 213 1.78 6.14 6.08
N ALA A 214 1.59 7.41 5.69
CA ALA A 214 0.29 7.99 5.32
C ALA A 214 -0.51 7.18 4.28
N ILE A 215 0.18 6.42 3.42
CA ILE A 215 -0.41 5.53 2.39
C ILE A 215 -1.43 4.53 2.97
N PHE A 216 -1.23 4.07 4.21
CA PHE A 216 -2.09 3.06 4.81
C PHE A 216 -3.44 3.60 5.30
N GLY A 217 -3.62 4.92 5.28
CA GLY A 217 -4.88 5.57 5.63
C GLY A 217 -5.79 5.86 4.44
N SER A 218 -5.33 5.61 3.21
CA SER A 218 -6.08 5.92 1.97
C SER A 218 -6.93 4.72 1.43
#